data_9e68099076150d9fb9c8705fad10b677
#
_entry.id   9e68099076150d9fb9c8705fad10b677
#
_cell.length_a   1.000
_cell.length_b   1.000
_cell.length_c   1.000
_cell.angle_alpha   90.00
_cell.angle_beta   90.00
_cell.angle_gamma   90.00
#
_symmetry.space_group_name_H-M   'P 1'
#
loop_
_entity.id
_entity.type
_entity.pdbx_description
1 polymer ?
#
loop_
_entity_poly.entity_id
_entity_poly.type
_entity_poly.pdbx_seq_one_letter_code
_entity_poly.pdbx_strand_id
1 'polypeptide(L)'
;LRFCTELGIIDLEPKEIAILPRGLLYRVEVLDGPCRGFVCENYGQKFELPGRGPIGANCMANRRDFKTPVAAFEDRETPSKVVIKWCGQFHVTEIGHSPLDVVGWHGNYAPCKYDLRTYCPVGAVLFDHPDPSIFTVLTAASGVPGTANIDFVLFRERWMVAEDTFRPPWYHKNIMSELMGNIYGQYDAKPKGFVPGGMSLHNMMMPHGPDRNAFENASNADLAAHKLDNTMSFMFETRFPQHLTGFAATEAPLQDDYIDCWTSLEKKFDGTPGTK
;
A
#
# COMPACT_ATOMS: atom_id res chain seq x y z
N LEU A 1 -11.40 -12.07 -8.07
CA LEU A 1 -12.27 -10.96 -8.43
C LEU A 1 -12.22 -10.70 -9.92
N ARG A 2 -13.33 -10.31 -10.51
CA ARG A 2 -13.41 -9.82 -11.90
C ARG A 2 -13.87 -8.37 -11.91
N PHE A 3 -13.15 -7.53 -12.60
CA PHE A 3 -13.56 -6.17 -12.93
C PHE A 3 -14.00 -6.13 -14.38
N CYS A 4 -15.30 -5.99 -14.61
CA CYS A 4 -15.85 -5.70 -15.93
C CYS A 4 -15.84 -4.19 -16.08
N THR A 5 -15.05 -3.70 -17.03
CA THR A 5 -14.91 -2.26 -17.30
C THR A 5 -15.35 -1.92 -18.72
N GLU A 6 -15.63 -0.67 -18.98
CA GLU A 6 -15.91 -0.19 -20.36
C GLU A 6 -14.71 -0.31 -21.31
N LEU A 7 -13.52 -0.63 -20.79
CA LEU A 7 -12.29 -0.83 -21.56
C LEU A 7 -11.80 -2.29 -21.57
N GLY A 8 -12.60 -3.21 -21.02
CA GLY A 8 -12.29 -4.63 -21.01
C GLY A 8 -12.35 -5.26 -19.62
N ILE A 9 -12.03 -6.54 -19.56
CA ILE A 9 -12.18 -7.37 -18.35
C ILE A 9 -10.80 -7.60 -17.71
N ILE A 10 -10.73 -7.40 -16.39
CA ILE A 10 -9.55 -7.68 -15.58
C ILE A 10 -9.91 -8.71 -14.52
N ASP A 11 -9.29 -9.87 -14.56
CA ASP A 11 -9.37 -10.87 -13.50
C ASP A 11 -8.20 -10.72 -12.54
N LEU A 12 -8.50 -10.57 -11.23
CA LEU A 12 -7.51 -10.54 -10.17
C LEU A 12 -7.47 -11.85 -9.39
N GLU A 13 -6.29 -12.37 -9.25
CA GLU A 13 -5.95 -13.40 -8.28
C GLU A 13 -5.52 -12.76 -6.92
N PRO A 14 -5.48 -13.55 -5.85
CA PRO A 14 -4.86 -13.09 -4.60
C PRO A 14 -3.43 -12.58 -4.82
N LYS A 15 -3.07 -11.47 -4.18
CA LYS A 15 -1.77 -10.78 -4.34
C LYS A 15 -1.62 -9.98 -5.64
N GLU A 16 -2.68 -9.80 -6.40
CA GLU A 16 -2.73 -8.85 -7.51
C GLU A 16 -3.50 -7.59 -7.13
N ILE A 17 -3.15 -6.48 -7.75
CA ILE A 17 -3.88 -5.20 -7.63
C ILE A 17 -4.43 -4.78 -8.99
N ALA A 18 -5.57 -4.09 -8.98
CA ALA A 18 -6.08 -3.36 -10.13
C ALA A 18 -5.89 -1.86 -9.92
N ILE A 19 -5.48 -1.16 -10.96
CA ILE A 19 -5.44 0.29 -11.03
C ILE A 19 -6.51 0.72 -12.02
N LEU A 20 -7.53 1.39 -11.51
CA LEU A 20 -8.67 1.86 -12.29
C LEU A 20 -8.59 3.38 -12.44
N PRO A 21 -8.51 3.91 -13.67
CA PRO A 21 -8.48 5.34 -13.90
C PRO A 21 -9.77 6.03 -13.44
N ARG A 22 -9.66 7.30 -13.04
CA ARG A 22 -10.81 8.12 -12.67
C ARG A 22 -11.79 8.24 -13.85
N GLY A 23 -13.09 8.11 -13.54
CA GLY A 23 -14.17 8.22 -14.51
C GLY A 23 -14.47 6.93 -15.27
N LEU A 24 -13.66 5.88 -15.09
CA LEU A 24 -13.92 4.58 -15.68
C LEU A 24 -15.15 3.93 -15.01
N LEU A 25 -16.08 3.48 -15.82
CA LEU A 25 -17.19 2.65 -15.35
C LEU A 25 -16.70 1.22 -15.17
N TYR A 26 -17.10 0.61 -14.05
CA TYR A 26 -16.77 -0.77 -13.77
C TYR A 26 -17.79 -1.46 -12.87
N ARG A 27 -17.87 -2.77 -12.99
CA ARG A 27 -18.60 -3.67 -12.08
C ARG A 27 -17.61 -4.70 -11.53
N VAL A 28 -17.75 -5.02 -10.24
CA VAL A 28 -16.95 -6.05 -9.59
C VAL A 28 -17.78 -7.29 -9.39
N GLU A 29 -17.23 -8.43 -9.80
CA GLU A 29 -17.82 -9.76 -9.62
C GLU A 29 -16.90 -10.60 -8.73
N VAL A 30 -17.48 -11.24 -7.72
CA VAL A 30 -16.78 -12.23 -6.90
C VAL A 30 -16.96 -13.59 -7.55
N LEU A 31 -15.88 -14.14 -8.08
CA LEU A 31 -15.94 -15.40 -8.84
C LEU A 31 -15.94 -16.64 -7.93
N ASP A 32 -15.11 -16.60 -6.88
CA ASP A 32 -14.83 -17.76 -6.04
C ASP A 32 -14.93 -17.37 -4.55
N GLY A 33 -15.99 -17.77 -3.87
CA GLY A 33 -16.13 -17.65 -2.42
C GLY A 33 -15.96 -16.22 -1.87
N PRO A 34 -15.84 -16.06 -0.57
CA PRO A 34 -15.64 -14.76 0.05
C PRO A 34 -14.25 -14.20 -0.30
N CYS A 35 -14.19 -12.91 -0.61
CA CYS A 35 -12.92 -12.22 -0.84
C CYS A 35 -12.74 -11.06 0.14
N ARG A 36 -11.48 -10.74 0.42
CA ARG A 36 -11.07 -9.59 1.22
C ARG A 36 -9.92 -8.88 0.51
N GLY A 37 -9.93 -7.57 0.57
CA GLY A 37 -8.88 -6.74 -0.02
C GLY A 37 -8.89 -5.34 0.54
N PHE A 38 -7.98 -4.54 0.04
CA PHE A 38 -7.85 -3.13 0.38
C PHE A 38 -8.15 -2.28 -0.84
N VAL A 39 -8.83 -1.17 -0.63
CA VAL A 39 -9.17 -0.22 -1.68
C VAL A 39 -8.59 1.13 -1.29
N CYS A 40 -7.83 1.72 -2.19
CA CYS A 40 -7.32 3.08 -2.07
C CYS A 40 -7.94 3.93 -3.18
N GLU A 41 -8.53 5.05 -2.81
CA GLU A 41 -9.00 6.06 -3.73
C GLU A 41 -8.15 7.32 -3.58
N ASN A 42 -7.56 7.76 -4.67
CA ASN A 42 -6.68 8.92 -4.71
C ASN A 42 -7.32 10.06 -5.49
N TYR A 43 -7.31 11.25 -4.91
CA TYR A 43 -7.75 12.49 -5.55
C TYR A 43 -6.55 13.37 -5.89
N GLY A 44 -6.64 14.10 -6.99
CA GLY A 44 -5.60 15.01 -7.44
C GLY A 44 -4.78 14.42 -8.58
N GLN A 45 -3.67 13.81 -8.28
CA GLN A 45 -2.79 13.23 -9.29
C GLN A 45 -3.05 11.73 -9.50
N LYS A 46 -2.81 11.25 -10.72
CA LYS A 46 -2.85 9.81 -11.02
C LYS A 46 -1.64 9.09 -10.42
N PHE A 47 -1.78 7.79 -10.22
CA PHE A 47 -0.64 6.94 -9.91
C PHE A 47 0.28 6.77 -11.12
N GLU A 48 1.56 6.84 -10.87
CA GLU A 48 2.64 6.62 -11.84
C GLU A 48 3.71 5.71 -11.21
N LEU A 49 4.55 5.14 -12.06
CA LEU A 49 5.78 4.50 -11.58
C LEU A 49 6.71 5.56 -11.02
N PRO A 50 7.35 5.31 -9.86
CA PRO A 50 8.31 6.27 -9.30
C PRO A 50 9.49 6.50 -10.23
N GLY A 51 10.16 7.64 -10.06
CA GLY A 51 11.40 7.94 -10.76
C GLY A 51 12.46 6.86 -10.48
N ARG A 52 13.15 6.41 -11.51
CA ARG A 52 14.09 5.30 -11.39
C ARG A 52 15.42 5.67 -10.74
N GLY A 53 15.77 6.97 -10.74
CA GLY A 53 17.02 7.45 -10.19
C GLY A 53 18.22 6.63 -10.67
N PRO A 54 19.18 6.33 -9.80
CA PRO A 54 20.38 5.53 -10.15
C PRO A 54 20.10 4.01 -10.26
N ILE A 55 18.94 3.52 -9.83
CA ILE A 55 18.62 2.08 -9.77
C ILE A 55 18.37 1.50 -11.17
N GLY A 56 17.82 2.30 -12.07
CA GLY A 56 17.54 1.89 -13.44
C GLY A 56 16.27 1.04 -13.61
N ALA A 57 16.13 0.42 -14.76
CA ALA A 57 14.90 -0.20 -15.21
C ALA A 57 14.61 -1.61 -14.66
N ASN A 58 15.64 -2.29 -14.14
CA ASN A 58 15.56 -3.71 -13.79
C ASN A 58 15.21 -3.97 -12.31
N CYS A 59 15.06 -2.91 -11.54
CA CYS A 59 14.67 -2.97 -10.14
C CYS A 59 13.28 -2.38 -9.97
N MET A 60 12.64 -2.65 -8.82
CA MET A 60 11.32 -2.14 -8.46
C MET A 60 10.20 -2.70 -9.37
N ALA A 61 9.08 -2.00 -9.48
CA ALA A 61 8.02 -2.35 -10.40
C ALA A 61 8.40 -2.02 -11.85
N ASN A 62 8.27 -2.98 -12.73
CA ASN A 62 8.54 -2.80 -14.16
C ASN A 62 7.26 -2.53 -14.94
N ARG A 63 7.30 -1.57 -15.85
CA ARG A 63 6.15 -1.22 -16.70
C ARG A 63 5.58 -2.42 -17.47
N ARG A 64 6.44 -3.33 -17.93
CA ARG A 64 6.06 -4.55 -18.68
C ARG A 64 5.16 -5.50 -17.89
N ASP A 65 5.18 -5.43 -16.57
CA ASP A 65 4.46 -6.34 -15.67
C ASP A 65 3.04 -5.82 -15.38
N PHE A 66 2.73 -4.57 -15.75
CA PHE A 66 1.39 -4.00 -15.70
C PHE A 66 0.61 -4.42 -16.96
N LYS A 67 -0.41 -5.24 -16.74
CA LYS A 67 -1.19 -5.84 -17.81
C LYS A 67 -2.51 -5.12 -18.01
N THR A 68 -2.75 -4.63 -19.20
CA THR A 68 -4.02 -4.02 -19.60
C THR A 68 -4.98 -5.08 -20.15
N PRO A 69 -6.30 -4.89 -20.04
CA PRO A 69 -7.27 -5.80 -20.65
C PRO A 69 -7.30 -5.64 -22.18
N VAL A 70 -7.84 -6.63 -22.84
CA VAL A 70 -8.29 -6.50 -24.23
C VAL A 70 -9.64 -5.79 -24.22
N ALA A 71 -9.83 -4.83 -25.12
CA ALA A 71 -11.09 -4.09 -25.22
C ALA A 71 -12.27 -5.05 -25.39
N ALA A 72 -13.29 -4.85 -24.60
CA ALA A 72 -14.53 -5.62 -24.63
C ALA A 72 -15.71 -4.71 -24.29
N PHE A 73 -16.90 -5.10 -24.71
CA PHE A 73 -18.14 -4.40 -24.39
C PHE A 73 -19.20 -5.40 -23.94
N GLU A 74 -20.22 -4.90 -23.26
CA GLU A 74 -21.32 -5.70 -22.78
C GLU A 74 -22.62 -5.20 -23.43
N ASP A 75 -23.10 -5.92 -24.46
CA ASP A 75 -24.37 -5.65 -25.11
C ASP A 75 -25.50 -6.35 -24.33
N ARG A 76 -26.10 -5.63 -23.38
CA ARG A 76 -27.13 -6.19 -22.50
C ARG A 76 -28.20 -5.14 -22.19
N GLU A 77 -29.41 -5.37 -22.71
CA GLU A 77 -30.60 -4.56 -22.50
C GLU A 77 -31.28 -4.91 -21.15
N THR A 78 -30.57 -4.69 -20.07
CA THR A 78 -31.08 -4.95 -18.71
C THR A 78 -30.90 -3.70 -17.87
N PRO A 79 -31.92 -3.25 -17.13
CA PRO A 79 -31.82 -2.10 -16.24
C PRO A 79 -30.61 -2.21 -15.33
N SER A 80 -29.80 -1.17 -15.31
CA SER A 80 -28.56 -1.09 -14.58
C SER A 80 -28.53 0.14 -13.68
N LYS A 81 -28.08 -0.07 -12.45
CA LYS A 81 -27.86 1.00 -11.48
C LYS A 81 -26.44 1.49 -11.57
N VAL A 82 -26.27 2.77 -11.88
CA VAL A 82 -24.95 3.42 -11.92
C VAL A 82 -24.79 4.26 -10.66
N VAL A 83 -23.71 3.98 -9.92
CA VAL A 83 -23.36 4.70 -8.69
C VAL A 83 -22.15 5.56 -8.97
N ILE A 84 -22.25 6.84 -8.74
CA ILE A 84 -21.17 7.82 -8.92
C ILE A 84 -20.75 8.34 -7.54
N LYS A 85 -19.48 8.22 -7.21
CA LYS A 85 -18.92 8.85 -6.03
C LYS A 85 -18.35 10.21 -6.39
N TRP A 86 -18.86 11.25 -5.76
CA TRP A 86 -18.43 12.63 -5.95
C TRP A 86 -18.24 13.34 -4.61
N CYS A 87 -17.04 13.86 -4.36
CA CYS A 87 -16.69 14.57 -3.12
C CYS A 87 -17.12 13.82 -1.84
N GLY A 88 -16.89 12.50 -1.81
CA GLY A 88 -17.25 11.65 -0.68
C GLY A 88 -18.72 11.26 -0.59
N GLN A 89 -19.58 11.73 -1.51
CA GLN A 89 -21.00 11.40 -1.57
C GLN A 89 -21.30 10.46 -2.73
N PHE A 90 -22.33 9.60 -2.56
CA PHE A 90 -22.79 8.70 -3.60
C PHE A 90 -24.05 9.24 -4.25
N HIS A 91 -24.02 9.31 -5.57
CA HIS A 91 -25.15 9.64 -6.42
C HIS A 91 -25.52 8.42 -7.25
N VAL A 92 -26.79 8.21 -7.45
CA VAL A 92 -27.31 7.02 -8.13
C VAL A 92 -28.23 7.42 -9.27
N THR A 93 -28.05 6.76 -10.42
CA THR A 93 -29.00 6.81 -11.53
C THR A 93 -29.28 5.41 -12.03
N GLU A 94 -30.39 5.24 -12.73
CA GLU A 94 -30.77 3.98 -13.40
C GLU A 94 -30.89 4.23 -14.90
N ILE A 95 -30.37 3.29 -15.68
CA ILE A 95 -30.47 3.28 -17.14
C ILE A 95 -31.00 1.94 -17.60
N GLY A 96 -31.63 1.90 -18.78
CA GLY A 96 -32.31 0.71 -19.31
C GLY A 96 -31.41 -0.41 -19.81
N HIS A 97 -30.11 -0.18 -19.88
CA HIS A 97 -29.11 -1.08 -20.48
C HIS A 97 -27.84 -1.14 -19.63
N SER A 98 -26.89 -1.98 -20.00
CA SER A 98 -25.57 -2.00 -19.36
C SER A 98 -24.80 -0.72 -19.70
N PRO A 99 -24.19 -0.03 -18.73
CA PRO A 99 -23.31 1.11 -19.02
C PRO A 99 -21.95 0.72 -19.63
N LEU A 100 -21.69 -0.59 -19.80
CA LEU A 100 -20.48 -1.14 -20.41
C LEU A 100 -20.67 -1.48 -21.89
N ASP A 101 -21.67 -0.91 -22.55
CA ASP A 101 -22.02 -1.10 -23.96
C ASP A 101 -21.14 -0.30 -24.92
N VAL A 102 -20.01 0.17 -24.47
CA VAL A 102 -19.06 0.99 -25.21
C VAL A 102 -17.89 0.15 -25.67
N VAL A 103 -17.53 0.26 -26.94
CA VAL A 103 -16.23 -0.22 -27.46
C VAL A 103 -15.20 0.89 -27.22
N GLY A 104 -14.52 0.83 -26.09
CA GLY A 104 -13.55 1.82 -25.71
C GLY A 104 -12.18 1.61 -26.34
N TRP A 105 -11.55 2.70 -26.74
CA TRP A 105 -10.13 2.73 -27.05
C TRP A 105 -9.36 3.29 -25.87
N HIS A 106 -8.37 2.55 -25.40
CA HIS A 106 -7.77 2.84 -24.10
C HIS A 106 -6.31 3.33 -24.16
N GLY A 107 -5.86 4.00 -25.06
CA GLY A 107 -4.54 4.67 -25.09
C GLY A 107 -3.69 4.53 -23.82
N ASN A 108 -3.28 5.65 -23.24
CA ASN A 108 -2.41 5.68 -22.05
C ASN A 108 -3.16 5.61 -20.71
N TYR A 109 -4.48 5.60 -20.71
CA TYR A 109 -5.33 5.59 -19.51
C TYR A 109 -6.09 4.28 -19.32
N ALA A 110 -5.56 3.21 -19.86
CA ALA A 110 -6.15 1.89 -19.66
C ALA A 110 -6.13 1.50 -18.18
N PRO A 111 -7.18 0.85 -17.69
CA PRO A 111 -7.08 0.12 -16.45
C PRO A 111 -6.04 -0.99 -16.59
N CYS A 112 -5.38 -1.34 -15.51
CA CYS A 112 -4.39 -2.40 -15.55
C CYS A 112 -4.35 -3.17 -14.24
N LYS A 113 -3.74 -4.35 -14.27
CA LYS A 113 -3.40 -5.13 -13.09
C LYS A 113 -1.90 -5.31 -12.96
N TYR A 114 -1.47 -5.52 -11.72
CA TYR A 114 -0.10 -5.80 -11.38
C TYR A 114 -0.03 -6.90 -10.33
N ASP A 115 0.85 -7.87 -10.57
CA ASP A 115 1.12 -8.95 -9.61
C ASP A 115 2.21 -8.50 -8.64
N LEU A 116 1.84 -8.30 -7.37
CA LEU A 116 2.76 -7.86 -6.32
C LEU A 116 3.93 -8.84 -6.10
N ARG A 117 3.79 -10.09 -6.53
CA ARG A 117 4.86 -11.09 -6.46
C ARG A 117 6.01 -10.81 -7.43
N THR A 118 5.80 -9.94 -8.41
CA THR A 118 6.84 -9.55 -9.38
C THR A 118 7.65 -8.33 -8.95
N TYR A 119 7.23 -7.65 -7.88
CA TYR A 119 7.95 -6.51 -7.34
C TYR A 119 9.32 -6.93 -6.79
N CYS A 120 10.37 -6.19 -7.16
CA CYS A 120 11.73 -6.45 -6.71
C CYS A 120 12.19 -5.35 -5.74
N PRO A 121 12.09 -5.56 -4.43
CA PRO A 121 12.61 -4.59 -3.47
C PRO A 121 14.15 -4.55 -3.55
N VAL A 122 14.69 -3.34 -3.52
CA VAL A 122 16.13 -3.12 -3.49
C VAL A 122 16.50 -2.65 -2.09
N GLY A 123 17.42 -3.35 -1.47
CA GLY A 123 17.93 -2.95 -0.16
C GLY A 123 19.17 -3.74 0.21
N ALA A 124 20.28 -3.04 0.32
CA ALA A 124 21.45 -3.42 1.09
C ALA A 124 21.92 -2.15 1.78
N VAL A 125 22.01 -2.17 3.09
CA VAL A 125 22.38 -1.01 3.88
C VAL A 125 23.55 -1.37 4.75
N LEU A 126 24.61 -0.60 4.65
CA LEU A 126 25.83 -0.82 5.45
C LEU A 126 25.77 -0.06 6.78
N PHE A 127 25.21 1.13 6.80
CA PHE A 127 25.25 2.03 7.95
C PHE A 127 23.94 2.55 8.46
N ASP A 128 22.83 2.35 7.76
CA ASP A 128 21.55 2.89 8.19
C ASP A 128 20.38 2.04 7.67
N HIS A 129 19.21 2.24 8.23
CA HIS A 129 18.00 1.61 7.75
C HIS A 129 17.64 2.18 6.37
N PRO A 130 17.26 1.32 5.39
CA PRO A 130 16.84 1.82 4.10
C PRO A 130 15.60 2.69 4.23
N ASP A 131 15.60 3.83 3.55
CA ASP A 131 14.44 4.68 3.42
C ASP A 131 13.28 3.90 2.79
N PRO A 132 12.05 3.92 3.36
CA PRO A 132 10.90 3.19 2.83
C PRO A 132 10.56 3.50 1.38
N SER A 133 11.01 4.63 0.83
CA SER A 133 10.82 5.01 -0.58
C SER A 133 11.37 3.98 -1.57
N ILE A 134 12.37 3.17 -1.17
CA ILE A 134 12.89 2.08 -2.02
C ILE A 134 11.87 0.96 -2.24
N PHE A 135 10.82 0.90 -1.45
CA PHE A 135 9.72 -0.07 -1.56
C PHE A 135 8.52 0.49 -2.31
N THR A 136 8.60 1.69 -2.88
CA THR A 136 7.48 2.32 -3.59
C THR A 136 7.19 1.62 -4.91
N VAL A 137 5.97 1.11 -5.04
CA VAL A 137 5.45 0.48 -6.27
C VAL A 137 4.87 1.52 -7.20
N LEU A 138 4.04 2.40 -6.66
CA LEU A 138 3.35 3.47 -7.38
C LEU A 138 3.38 4.75 -6.54
N THR A 139 3.48 5.88 -7.20
CA THR A 139 3.44 7.21 -6.59
C THR A 139 2.44 8.11 -7.30
N ALA A 140 1.76 8.95 -6.55
CA ALA A 140 1.02 10.09 -7.10
C ALA A 140 1.68 11.36 -6.57
N ALA A 141 2.36 12.08 -7.44
CA ALA A 141 3.12 13.27 -7.06
C ALA A 141 2.23 14.35 -6.43
N SER A 142 2.79 15.12 -5.52
CA SER A 142 2.19 16.36 -5.05
C SER A 142 2.88 17.58 -5.67
N GLY A 143 2.34 18.77 -5.45
CA GLY A 143 3.01 20.02 -5.81
C GLY A 143 4.16 20.39 -4.86
N VAL A 144 4.42 19.60 -3.84
CA VAL A 144 5.48 19.84 -2.84
C VAL A 144 6.57 18.79 -3.00
N PRO A 145 7.79 19.17 -3.34
CA PRO A 145 8.91 18.23 -3.42
C PRO A 145 9.13 17.48 -2.10
N GLY A 146 9.47 16.19 -2.20
CA GLY A 146 9.74 15.35 -1.04
C GLY A 146 8.51 14.82 -0.30
N THR A 147 7.29 15.15 -0.77
CA THR A 147 6.07 14.56 -0.24
C THR A 147 5.16 14.14 -1.39
N ALA A 148 4.67 12.92 -1.39
CA ALA A 148 3.68 12.47 -2.35
C ALA A 148 2.27 12.89 -1.96
N ASN A 149 1.38 12.99 -2.96
CA ASN A 149 -0.05 13.02 -2.69
C ASN A 149 -0.47 11.70 -2.02
N ILE A 150 -0.02 10.59 -2.60
CA ILE A 150 -0.05 9.26 -2.00
C ILE A 150 0.99 8.35 -2.66
N ASP A 151 1.65 7.54 -1.87
CA ASP A 151 2.51 6.44 -2.31
C ASP A 151 1.89 5.10 -1.94
N PHE A 152 2.06 4.12 -2.82
CA PHE A 152 1.79 2.72 -2.53
C PHE A 152 3.12 1.98 -2.39
N VAL A 153 3.37 1.48 -1.20
CA VAL A 153 4.61 0.86 -0.76
C VAL A 153 4.37 -0.62 -0.47
N LEU A 154 5.30 -1.49 -0.82
CA LEU A 154 5.17 -2.94 -0.64
C LEU A 154 6.37 -3.53 0.10
N PHE A 155 6.12 -4.09 1.26
CA PHE A 155 7.09 -4.86 2.04
C PHE A 155 6.84 -6.35 1.83
N ARG A 156 7.71 -6.99 1.07
CA ARG A 156 7.63 -8.42 0.78
C ARG A 156 8.93 -9.13 1.18
N GLU A 157 9.02 -10.40 0.85
CA GLU A 157 10.22 -11.21 1.06
C GLU A 157 11.46 -10.49 0.52
N ARG A 158 12.52 -10.42 1.33
CA ARG A 158 13.75 -9.74 0.97
C ARG A 158 14.92 -10.18 1.83
N TRP A 159 16.13 -9.98 1.32
CA TRP A 159 17.34 -10.09 2.12
C TRP A 159 17.57 -8.80 2.90
N MET A 160 17.78 -8.96 4.20
CA MET A 160 18.25 -7.90 5.08
C MET A 160 19.74 -8.07 5.24
N VAL A 161 20.50 -7.17 4.65
CA VAL A 161 21.96 -7.12 4.80
C VAL A 161 22.28 -5.82 5.49
N ALA A 162 22.68 -5.90 6.75
CA ALA A 162 23.01 -4.74 7.54
C ALA A 162 24.23 -5.03 8.38
N GLU A 163 25.27 -4.26 8.14
CA GLU A 163 26.41 -4.09 9.02
C GLU A 163 26.24 -2.74 9.72
N ASP A 164 26.54 -2.67 11.00
CA ASP A 164 26.50 -1.44 11.77
C ASP A 164 25.16 -0.68 11.72
N THR A 165 24.06 -1.38 11.48
CA THR A 165 22.73 -0.78 11.38
C THR A 165 21.69 -1.52 12.19
N PHE A 166 20.71 -0.76 12.66
CA PHE A 166 19.49 -1.29 13.26
C PHE A 166 18.54 -1.79 12.17
N ARG A 167 18.13 -3.05 12.20
CA ARG A 167 17.36 -3.69 11.12
C ARG A 167 15.95 -3.19 10.94
N PRO A 168 15.08 -3.14 11.98
CA PRO A 168 13.79 -2.50 11.87
C PRO A 168 13.94 -0.99 11.73
N PRO A 169 12.91 -0.28 11.24
CA PRO A 169 12.90 1.16 11.25
C PRO A 169 13.13 1.72 12.65
N TRP A 170 13.83 2.85 12.74
CA TRP A 170 13.94 3.57 14.00
C TRP A 170 12.56 3.99 14.54
N TYR A 171 12.42 4.13 15.86
CA TYR A 171 11.26 4.82 16.42
C TYR A 171 11.32 6.27 15.95
N HIS A 172 10.33 6.70 15.19
CA HIS A 172 10.37 7.93 14.41
C HIS A 172 9.00 8.60 14.30
N LYS A 173 8.96 9.72 13.64
CA LYS A 173 7.75 10.39 13.16
C LYS A 173 7.97 10.84 11.72
N ASN A 174 6.94 10.71 10.91
CA ASN A 174 6.95 11.11 9.51
C ASN A 174 6.09 12.37 9.32
N ILE A 175 6.43 13.19 8.33
CA ILE A 175 5.60 14.30 7.87
C ILE A 175 4.40 13.83 7.02
N MET A 176 4.35 12.56 6.68
CA MET A 176 3.25 11.92 5.97
C MET A 176 2.52 10.96 6.90
N SER A 177 1.23 10.75 6.62
CA SER A 177 0.42 9.73 7.29
C SER A 177 0.63 8.38 6.64
N GLU A 178 0.71 7.33 7.44
CA GLU A 178 0.99 5.96 7.02
C GLU A 178 -0.17 5.04 7.40
N LEU A 179 -0.83 4.46 6.42
CA LEU A 179 -1.78 3.37 6.62
C LEU A 179 -1.14 2.06 6.16
N MET A 180 -0.74 1.23 7.10
CA MET A 180 -0.21 -0.10 6.82
C MET A 180 -1.28 -1.17 6.86
N GLY A 181 -1.13 -2.20 6.01
CA GLY A 181 -1.96 -3.39 6.02
C GLY A 181 -1.11 -4.65 5.84
N ASN A 182 -1.45 -5.71 6.59
CA ASN A 182 -0.78 -6.99 6.44
C ASN A 182 -1.60 -7.91 5.51
N ILE A 183 -0.98 -8.39 4.44
CA ILE A 183 -1.61 -9.31 3.47
C ILE A 183 -1.44 -10.75 3.93
N TYR A 184 -0.22 -11.17 4.26
CA TYR A 184 0.07 -12.49 4.84
C TYR A 184 1.41 -12.48 5.58
N GLY A 185 1.58 -13.51 6.44
CA GLY A 185 2.80 -13.70 7.21
C GLY A 185 2.94 -12.71 8.35
N GLN A 186 4.16 -12.49 8.75
CA GLN A 186 4.52 -11.67 9.90
C GLN A 186 5.33 -10.46 9.45
N TYR A 187 4.97 -9.28 9.93
CA TYR A 187 5.74 -8.06 9.71
C TYR A 187 6.91 -7.98 10.74
N ASP A 188 8.10 -7.67 10.28
CA ASP A 188 9.33 -7.72 11.08
C ASP A 188 9.39 -6.70 12.22
N ALA A 189 8.89 -5.50 12.01
CA ALA A 189 8.91 -4.45 13.05
C ALA A 189 7.85 -4.63 14.14
N LYS A 190 6.82 -5.45 13.88
CA LYS A 190 5.73 -5.72 14.83
C LYS A 190 5.24 -7.18 14.70
N PRO A 191 5.98 -8.13 15.26
CA PRO A 191 5.68 -9.55 15.13
C PRO A 191 4.42 -10.01 15.84
N LYS A 192 3.89 -9.23 16.78
CA LYS A 192 2.65 -9.56 17.51
C LYS A 192 1.57 -8.52 17.24
N GLY A 193 0.33 -8.99 17.06
CA GLY A 193 -0.86 -8.14 16.91
C GLY A 193 -1.12 -7.62 15.51
N PHE A 194 -0.14 -7.56 14.60
CA PHE A 194 -0.33 -7.17 13.21
C PHE A 194 -0.56 -8.40 12.33
N VAL A 195 -1.75 -8.97 12.45
CA VAL A 195 -2.15 -10.21 11.76
C VAL A 195 -2.61 -9.96 10.32
N PRO A 196 -2.61 -10.99 9.45
CA PRO A 196 -3.16 -10.86 8.10
C PRO A 196 -4.59 -10.30 8.09
N GLY A 197 -4.78 -9.24 7.31
CA GLY A 197 -6.03 -8.46 7.25
C GLY A 197 -6.13 -7.35 8.27
N GLY A 198 -5.20 -7.25 9.22
CA GLY A 198 -5.07 -6.13 10.14
C GLY A 198 -4.50 -4.89 9.45
N MET A 199 -4.82 -3.73 10.00
CA MET A 199 -4.32 -2.43 9.57
C MET A 199 -3.84 -1.62 10.77
N SER A 200 -2.89 -0.72 10.53
CA SER A 200 -2.50 0.32 11.48
C SER A 200 -2.44 1.67 10.77
N LEU A 201 -2.87 2.72 11.47
CA LEU A 201 -2.80 4.09 10.98
C LEU A 201 -1.92 4.92 11.91
N HIS A 202 -0.87 5.48 11.36
CA HIS A 202 0.00 6.45 12.00
C HIS A 202 -0.15 7.78 11.27
N ASN A 203 -0.94 8.67 11.80
CA ASN A 203 -1.10 9.98 11.20
C ASN A 203 0.21 10.78 11.26
N MET A 204 0.35 11.72 10.33
CA MET A 204 1.53 12.59 10.25
C MET A 204 1.93 13.14 11.61
N MET A 205 3.22 13.15 11.89
CA MET A 205 3.86 13.62 13.12
C MET A 205 3.54 12.79 14.40
N MET A 206 2.80 11.69 14.29
CA MET A 206 2.61 10.76 15.40
C MET A 206 3.82 9.81 15.51
N PRO A 207 4.54 9.79 16.63
CA PRO A 207 5.69 8.91 16.82
C PRO A 207 5.26 7.44 16.80
N HIS A 208 6.02 6.62 16.11
CA HIS A 208 5.81 5.18 16.02
C HIS A 208 7.11 4.45 15.60
N GLY A 209 7.08 3.14 15.60
CA GLY A 209 8.24 2.34 15.21
C GLY A 209 8.12 0.88 15.65
N PRO A 210 9.23 0.16 15.71
CA PRO A 210 9.25 -1.23 16.18
C PRO A 210 8.74 -1.31 17.61
N ASP A 211 8.04 -2.39 17.92
CA ASP A 211 7.67 -2.67 19.30
C ASP A 211 8.93 -2.96 20.14
N ARG A 212 8.77 -3.01 21.47
CA ARG A 212 9.88 -3.26 22.38
C ARG A 212 10.66 -4.53 22.04
N ASN A 213 9.96 -5.62 21.77
CA ASN A 213 10.61 -6.90 21.50
C ASN A 213 11.40 -6.86 20.19
N ALA A 214 10.83 -6.26 19.13
CA ALA A 214 11.53 -6.07 17.87
C ALA A 214 12.77 -5.17 18.03
N PHE A 215 12.64 -4.09 18.81
CA PHE A 215 13.76 -3.20 19.12
C PHE A 215 14.89 -3.93 19.89
N GLU A 216 14.56 -4.63 20.97
CA GLU A 216 15.55 -5.35 21.79
C GLU A 216 16.22 -6.48 20.99
N ASN A 217 15.46 -7.26 20.25
CA ASN A 217 15.98 -8.33 19.42
C ASN A 217 16.92 -7.81 18.33
N ALA A 218 16.54 -6.74 17.64
CA ALA A 218 17.37 -6.15 16.60
C ALA A 218 18.62 -5.48 17.15
N SER A 219 18.53 -4.84 18.33
CA SER A 219 19.67 -4.19 18.98
C SER A 219 20.73 -5.17 19.47
N ASN A 220 20.33 -6.40 19.79
CA ASN A 220 21.24 -7.41 20.33
C ASN A 220 21.56 -8.54 19.34
N ALA A 221 21.07 -8.46 18.11
CA ALA A 221 21.31 -9.48 17.11
C ALA A 221 22.70 -9.37 16.50
N ASP A 222 23.33 -10.52 16.25
CA ASP A 222 24.51 -10.58 15.38
C ASP A 222 24.10 -10.15 13.97
N LEU A 223 24.81 -9.16 13.43
CA LEU A 223 24.53 -8.62 12.12
C LEU A 223 25.08 -9.55 11.03
N ALA A 224 24.21 -10.31 10.44
CA ALA A 224 24.49 -11.19 9.32
C ALA A 224 23.38 -11.09 8.28
N ALA A 225 23.64 -11.53 7.06
CA ALA A 225 22.61 -11.60 6.03
C ALA A 225 21.43 -12.46 6.53
N HIS A 226 20.24 -11.89 6.50
CA HIS A 226 19.01 -12.53 6.95
C HIS A 226 17.92 -12.38 5.92
N LYS A 227 17.23 -13.46 5.58
CA LYS A 227 16.09 -13.43 4.67
C LYS A 227 14.81 -13.29 5.46
N LEU A 228 14.06 -12.22 5.21
CA LEU A 228 12.66 -12.16 5.58
C LEU A 228 11.88 -12.96 4.56
N ASP A 229 11.15 -13.97 5.02
CA ASP A 229 10.44 -14.91 4.17
C ASP A 229 8.97 -15.01 4.56
N ASN A 230 8.14 -15.50 3.62
CA ASN A 230 6.71 -15.73 3.84
C ASN A 230 5.99 -14.53 4.46
N THR A 231 6.22 -13.35 3.93
CA THR A 231 5.61 -12.09 4.41
C THR A 231 5.24 -11.17 3.25
N MET A 232 4.14 -10.47 3.39
CA MET A 232 3.77 -9.39 2.50
C MET A 232 2.87 -8.41 3.25
N SER A 233 3.33 -7.18 3.36
CA SER A 233 2.58 -6.05 3.91
C SER A 233 2.67 -4.88 2.93
N PHE A 234 1.74 -3.96 3.02
CA PHE A 234 1.76 -2.74 2.21
C PHE A 234 1.59 -1.52 3.10
N MET A 235 1.89 -0.37 2.55
CA MET A 235 1.64 0.92 3.16
C MET A 235 1.13 1.91 2.11
N PHE A 236 0.13 2.69 2.49
CA PHE A 236 -0.22 3.92 1.80
C PHE A 236 0.33 5.08 2.61
N GLU A 237 1.21 5.86 2.00
CA GLU A 237 1.72 7.09 2.58
C GLU A 237 1.09 8.29 1.90
N THR A 238 0.60 9.25 2.68
CA THR A 238 -0.02 10.45 2.13
C THR A 238 0.32 11.69 2.95
N ARG A 239 0.46 12.82 2.29
CA ARG A 239 0.66 14.12 2.93
C ARG A 239 -0.55 14.63 3.74
N PHE A 240 -1.67 13.94 3.66
CA PHE A 240 -2.90 14.34 4.35
C PHE A 240 -3.12 13.54 5.62
N PRO A 241 -3.59 14.17 6.70
CA PRO A 241 -4.09 13.43 7.85
C PRO A 241 -5.31 12.61 7.44
N GLN A 242 -5.41 11.40 7.99
CA GLN A 242 -6.50 10.48 7.72
C GLN A 242 -7.49 10.47 8.88
N HIS A 243 -8.75 10.55 8.56
CA HIS A 243 -9.85 10.42 9.52
C HIS A 243 -10.45 9.03 9.45
N LEU A 244 -10.70 8.44 10.61
CA LEU A 244 -11.48 7.21 10.68
C LEU A 244 -12.95 7.50 10.37
N THR A 245 -13.59 6.59 9.67
CA THR A 245 -15.05 6.59 9.55
C THR A 245 -15.69 6.27 10.89
N GLY A 246 -16.97 6.62 11.09
CA GLY A 246 -17.70 6.22 12.30
C GLY A 246 -17.65 4.71 12.53
N PHE A 247 -17.83 3.91 11.49
CA PHE A 247 -17.70 2.45 11.57
C PHE A 247 -16.32 2.03 12.07
N ALA A 248 -15.25 2.57 11.49
CA ALA A 248 -13.88 2.22 11.90
C ALA A 248 -13.55 2.62 13.34
N ALA A 249 -14.19 3.68 13.84
CA ALA A 249 -13.93 4.19 15.19
C ALA A 249 -14.74 3.47 16.28
N THR A 250 -15.89 2.87 15.96
CA THR A 250 -16.82 2.36 16.98
C THR A 250 -17.27 0.90 16.79
N GLU A 251 -17.21 0.36 15.58
CA GLU A 251 -17.76 -0.96 15.25
C GLU A 251 -16.70 -1.94 14.73
N ALA A 252 -15.63 -1.45 14.10
CA ALA A 252 -14.53 -2.30 13.68
C ALA A 252 -13.77 -2.85 14.89
N PRO A 253 -13.18 -4.06 14.79
CA PRO A 253 -12.36 -4.61 15.87
C PRO A 253 -11.07 -3.77 16.02
N LEU A 254 -11.08 -2.85 16.98
CA LEU A 254 -9.93 -2.02 17.33
C LEU A 254 -9.05 -2.76 18.34
N GLN A 255 -7.76 -2.52 18.27
CA GLN A 255 -6.80 -2.93 19.29
C GLN A 255 -6.63 -1.81 20.30
N ASP A 256 -7.33 -1.89 21.44
CA ASP A 256 -7.35 -0.85 22.47
C ASP A 256 -6.00 -0.68 23.18
N ASP A 257 -5.21 -1.76 23.25
CA ASP A 257 -3.87 -1.81 23.85
C ASP A 257 -2.74 -1.53 22.85
N TYR A 258 -3.05 -0.98 21.69
CA TYR A 258 -2.05 -0.79 20.62
C TYR A 258 -0.82 -0.02 21.07
N ILE A 259 -1.00 1.04 21.85
CA ILE A 259 0.09 1.90 22.33
C ILE A 259 1.02 1.20 23.34
N ASP A 260 0.53 0.14 24.00
CA ASP A 260 1.28 -0.54 25.07
C ASP A 260 2.55 -1.24 24.54
N CYS A 261 2.59 -1.52 23.24
CA CYS A 261 3.79 -2.09 22.61
C CYS A 261 5.04 -1.17 22.72
N TRP A 262 4.85 0.11 22.99
CA TRP A 262 5.94 1.10 23.15
C TRP A 262 6.13 1.59 24.59
N THR A 263 5.15 1.46 25.46
CA THR A 263 5.18 2.06 26.82
C THR A 263 6.35 1.57 27.68
N SER A 264 6.87 0.39 27.37
CA SER A 264 7.98 -0.21 28.10
C SER A 264 9.36 -0.01 27.45
N LEU A 265 9.45 0.77 26.36
CA LEU A 265 10.73 1.16 25.81
C LEU A 265 11.50 2.04 26.79
N GLU A 266 12.73 1.65 27.09
CA GLU A 266 13.59 2.40 28.00
C GLU A 266 14.08 3.69 27.33
N LYS A 267 14.09 4.77 28.11
CA LYS A 267 14.70 6.03 27.71
C LYS A 267 16.22 5.85 27.62
N LYS A 268 16.78 6.02 26.43
CA LYS A 268 18.23 5.95 26.19
C LYS A 268 18.92 7.33 26.23
N PHE A 269 18.17 8.40 26.11
CA PHE A 269 18.70 9.75 26.16
C PHE A 269 19.02 10.16 27.61
N ASP A 270 20.27 10.47 27.88
CA ASP A 270 20.79 10.88 29.19
C ASP A 270 21.17 12.37 29.26
N GLY A 271 20.99 13.13 28.20
CA GLY A 271 21.33 14.54 28.10
C GLY A 271 22.81 14.79 27.71
N THR A 272 23.60 13.76 27.51
CA THR A 272 25.00 13.91 27.10
C THR A 272 25.05 14.25 25.59
N PRO A 273 25.78 15.30 25.17
CA PRO A 273 25.99 15.55 23.74
C PRO A 273 26.69 14.36 23.11
N GLY A 274 26.14 13.88 21.98
CA GLY A 274 26.78 12.79 21.24
C GLY A 274 28.20 13.16 20.86
N THR A 275 29.16 12.28 21.12
CA THR A 275 30.51 12.35 20.53
C THR A 275 30.36 11.97 19.08
N LYS A 276 30.74 12.87 18.16
CA LYS A 276 30.83 12.61 16.73
C LYS A 276 31.96 11.64 16.43
#